data_51a3d3a6b057e424d0110c3037190d33
#
_entry.id   51a3d3a6b057e424d0110c3037190d33
#
_cell.length_a   1.000
_cell.length_b   1.000
_cell.length_c   1.000
_cell.angle_alpha   90.00
_cell.angle_beta   90.00
_cell.angle_gamma   90.00
#
_symmetry.space_group_name_H-M   'P 1'
#
loop_
_entity.id
_entity.type
_entity.pdbx_description
1 polymer ?
#
loop_
_entity_poly.entity_id
_entity_poly.type
_entity_poly.pdbx_seq_one_letter_code
_entity_poly.pdbx_strand_id
1 'polypeptide(L)'
;MDMNLILASIGVFLVVILLLVVILLVAKNFLVPSGDVKLTINGEKELEVASGSTLLNTLSVNGIFLSSACGGKGSCGQCKCQVLEGGGEILPSEIPHFSRKQQQDHWRLGCQVKVKGDMSIKIDESILGVKEWECEVISNKNVATFIKEFIVALPKGEHMDFIPGSYAQIKIPKFSMDYDKDIDKS
;
A
#
# COMPACT_ATOMS: atom_id res chain seq x y z
N MET A 1 32.10 43.57 4.15
CA MET A 1 30.71 43.09 3.91
C MET A 1 29.98 43.26 5.22
N ASP A 2 29.00 44.15 5.26
CA ASP A 2 28.39 44.58 6.54
C ASP A 2 27.60 43.48 7.18
N MET A 3 27.97 43.09 8.40
CA MET A 3 27.32 42.07 9.21
C MET A 3 25.78 42.26 9.27
N ASN A 4 25.37 43.51 9.35
CA ASN A 4 23.95 43.90 9.37
C ASN A 4 23.22 43.54 8.06
N LEU A 5 23.89 43.64 6.91
CA LEU A 5 23.32 43.27 5.60
C LEU A 5 23.14 41.77 5.50
N ILE A 6 24.09 40.97 6.02
CA ILE A 6 24.00 39.52 6.04
C ILE A 6 22.86 39.06 6.95
N LEU A 7 22.76 39.63 8.14
CA LEU A 7 21.66 39.31 9.08
C LEU A 7 20.30 39.70 8.51
N ALA A 8 20.21 40.87 7.86
CA ALA A 8 18.96 41.27 7.20
C ALA A 8 18.56 40.33 6.06
N SER A 9 19.50 39.88 5.23
CA SER A 9 19.22 38.96 4.12
C SER A 9 18.77 37.59 4.62
N ILE A 10 19.41 37.08 5.69
CA ILE A 10 18.99 35.81 6.33
C ILE A 10 17.59 35.96 6.94
N GLY A 11 17.31 37.09 7.59
CA GLY A 11 15.98 37.36 8.18
C GLY A 11 14.89 37.38 7.11
N VAL A 12 15.10 38.06 6.02
CA VAL A 12 14.13 38.11 4.91
C VAL A 12 13.93 36.72 4.32
N PHE A 13 14.99 35.96 4.09
CA PHE A 13 14.91 34.60 3.57
C PHE A 13 14.11 33.65 4.48
N LEU A 14 14.35 33.72 5.78
CA LEU A 14 13.58 32.92 6.76
C LEU A 14 12.10 33.29 6.77
N VAL A 15 11.78 34.62 6.72
CA VAL A 15 10.39 35.07 6.66
C VAL A 15 9.68 34.56 5.41
N VAL A 16 10.34 34.62 4.25
CA VAL A 16 9.76 34.10 2.99
C VAL A 16 9.50 32.60 3.06
N ILE A 17 10.46 31.82 3.58
CA ILE A 17 10.27 30.36 3.74
C ILE A 17 9.12 30.06 4.70
N LEU A 18 9.07 30.74 5.83
CA LEU A 18 8.02 30.55 6.83
C LEU A 18 6.63 30.86 6.25
N LEU A 19 6.54 31.94 5.50
CA LEU A 19 5.31 32.35 4.82
C LEU A 19 4.87 31.29 3.80
N LEU A 20 5.80 30.77 2.98
CA LEU A 20 5.51 29.69 2.03
C LEU A 20 5.04 28.42 2.74
N VAL A 21 5.70 28.03 3.83
CA VAL A 21 5.29 26.85 4.61
C VAL A 21 3.88 27.04 5.17
N VAL A 22 3.57 28.20 5.72
CA VAL A 22 2.22 28.49 6.23
C VAL A 22 1.18 28.42 5.12
N ILE A 23 1.46 29.02 3.95
CA ILE A 23 0.56 28.96 2.79
C ILE A 23 0.32 27.51 2.37
N LEU A 24 1.38 26.68 2.31
CA LEU A 24 1.25 25.25 1.94
C LEU A 24 0.45 24.45 2.98
N LEU A 25 0.64 24.72 4.26
CA LEU A 25 -0.12 24.04 5.32
C LEU A 25 -1.60 24.43 5.28
N VAL A 26 -1.90 25.71 5.08
CA VAL A 26 -3.27 26.20 4.91
C VAL A 26 -3.90 25.59 3.66
N ALA A 27 -3.21 25.64 2.52
CA ALA A 27 -3.69 25.04 1.28
C ALA A 27 -3.94 23.53 1.43
N LYS A 28 -3.04 22.81 2.10
CA LYS A 28 -3.21 21.37 2.41
C LYS A 28 -4.50 21.12 3.20
N ASN A 29 -4.79 21.95 4.21
CA ASN A 29 -5.97 21.79 5.04
C ASN A 29 -7.29 22.02 4.29
N PHE A 30 -7.27 22.87 3.26
CA PHE A 30 -8.45 23.14 2.43
C PHE A 30 -8.59 22.21 1.22
N LEU A 31 -7.48 21.73 0.65
CA LEU A 31 -7.49 20.95 -0.59
C LEU A 31 -7.45 19.43 -0.37
N VAL A 32 -6.97 18.97 0.78
CA VAL A 32 -6.93 17.54 1.08
C VAL A 32 -8.19 17.18 1.87
N PRO A 33 -9.10 16.37 1.30
CA PRO A 33 -10.25 15.88 2.05
C PRO A 33 -9.73 15.13 3.28
N SER A 34 -10.09 15.61 4.44
CA SER A 34 -9.79 14.97 5.72
C SER A 34 -11.11 14.51 6.33
N GLY A 35 -11.27 13.21 6.46
CA GLY A 35 -12.48 12.61 7.04
C GLY A 35 -12.60 11.15 6.63
N ASP A 36 -13.54 10.48 7.24
CA ASP A 36 -13.90 9.13 6.86
C ASP A 36 -14.76 9.18 5.61
N VAL A 37 -14.51 8.25 4.71
CA VAL A 37 -15.20 8.11 3.43
C VAL A 37 -15.73 6.70 3.29
N LYS A 38 -16.78 6.53 2.51
CA LYS A 38 -17.45 5.26 2.33
C LYS A 38 -16.81 4.49 1.16
N LEU A 39 -16.31 3.30 1.45
CA LEU A 39 -15.79 2.37 0.46
C LEU A 39 -16.75 1.20 0.30
N THR A 40 -17.42 1.12 -0.84
CA THR A 40 -18.34 0.03 -1.18
C THR A 40 -17.60 -1.02 -2.01
N ILE A 41 -17.64 -2.26 -1.57
CA ILE A 41 -16.96 -3.40 -2.21
C ILE A 41 -18.00 -4.37 -2.74
N ASN A 42 -17.92 -4.68 -4.03
CA ASN A 42 -18.84 -5.59 -4.76
C ASN A 42 -20.33 -5.23 -4.60
N GLY A 43 -20.65 -4.00 -4.22
CA GLY A 43 -22.03 -3.55 -3.98
C GLY A 43 -22.68 -4.05 -2.69
N GLU A 44 -21.97 -4.85 -1.89
CA GLU A 44 -22.52 -5.50 -0.69
C GLU A 44 -21.84 -5.05 0.61
N LYS A 45 -20.52 -4.95 0.59
CA LYS A 45 -19.73 -4.62 1.78
C LYS A 45 -19.38 -3.15 1.81
N GLU A 46 -19.83 -2.45 2.84
CA GLU A 46 -19.51 -1.04 3.07
C GLU A 46 -18.50 -0.92 4.22
N LEU A 47 -17.46 -0.13 4.00
CA LEU A 47 -16.43 0.19 4.99
C LEU A 47 -16.31 1.70 5.12
N GLU A 48 -16.25 2.19 6.35
CA GLU A 48 -15.83 3.56 6.64
C GLU A 48 -14.31 3.58 6.80
N VAL A 49 -13.63 4.34 5.97
CA VAL A 49 -12.18 4.34 5.89
C VAL A 49 -11.63 5.76 5.84
N ALA A 50 -10.47 5.97 6.44
CA ALA A 50 -9.81 7.27 6.41
C ALA A 50 -9.35 7.61 4.99
N SER A 51 -9.65 8.86 4.56
CA SER A 51 -9.21 9.37 3.27
C SER A 51 -7.69 9.62 3.21
N GLY A 52 -7.13 9.67 1.99
CA GLY A 52 -5.73 10.06 1.73
C GLY A 52 -4.76 8.91 1.50
N SER A 53 -5.06 7.70 1.95
CA SER A 53 -4.25 6.49 1.70
C SER A 53 -4.48 5.92 0.29
N THR A 54 -3.60 5.01 -0.14
CA THR A 54 -3.84 4.23 -1.36
C THR A 54 -4.92 3.18 -1.10
N LEU A 55 -5.69 2.83 -2.12
CA LEU A 55 -6.72 1.80 -2.01
C LEU A 55 -6.15 0.46 -1.54
N LEU A 56 -4.97 0.08 -2.04
CA LEU A 56 -4.25 -1.12 -1.60
C LEU A 56 -4.01 -1.12 -0.08
N ASN A 57 -3.50 -0.02 0.46
CA ASN A 57 -3.23 0.09 1.90
C ASN A 57 -4.52 0.14 2.71
N THR A 58 -5.52 0.87 2.24
CA THR A 58 -6.83 0.97 2.89
C THR A 58 -7.51 -0.40 3.00
N LEU A 59 -7.49 -1.18 1.93
CA LEU A 59 -8.02 -2.54 1.93
C LEU A 59 -7.22 -3.45 2.87
N SER A 60 -5.89 -3.39 2.84
CA SER A 60 -5.01 -4.19 3.70
C SER A 60 -5.24 -3.94 5.19
N VAL A 61 -5.42 -2.68 5.60
CA VAL A 61 -5.74 -2.32 7.01
C VAL A 61 -7.09 -2.91 7.43
N ASN A 62 -8.03 -3.06 6.49
CA ASN A 62 -9.35 -3.64 6.73
C ASN A 62 -9.42 -5.17 6.48
N GLY A 63 -8.26 -5.83 6.41
CA GLY A 63 -8.18 -7.29 6.27
C GLY A 63 -8.48 -7.83 4.87
N ILE A 64 -8.46 -6.97 3.84
CA ILE A 64 -8.67 -7.36 2.45
C ILE A 64 -7.36 -7.19 1.69
N PHE A 65 -6.76 -8.31 1.27
CA PHE A 65 -5.41 -8.32 0.74
C PHE A 65 -5.41 -8.49 -0.78
N LEU A 66 -5.19 -7.38 -1.51
CA LEU A 66 -4.88 -7.44 -2.94
C LEU A 66 -3.44 -7.90 -3.16
N SER A 67 -3.24 -8.73 -4.15
CA SER A 67 -1.91 -9.17 -4.58
C SER A 67 -1.00 -8.01 -4.91
N SER A 68 0.20 -7.96 -4.35
CA SER A 68 1.14 -6.86 -4.61
C SER A 68 2.59 -7.30 -4.42
N ALA A 69 3.17 -7.99 -5.40
CA ALA A 69 4.57 -8.46 -5.34
C ALA A 69 5.59 -7.31 -5.27
N CYS A 70 5.26 -6.12 -5.78
CA CYS A 70 6.16 -4.96 -5.73
C CYS A 70 6.03 -4.11 -4.45
N GLY A 71 5.19 -4.50 -3.49
CA GLY A 71 4.96 -3.72 -2.28
C GLY A 71 4.29 -2.36 -2.53
N GLY A 72 3.43 -2.26 -3.55
CA GLY A 72 2.67 -1.04 -3.81
C GLY A 72 3.37 -0.01 -4.71
N LYS A 73 4.46 -0.37 -5.39
CA LYS A 73 5.23 0.54 -6.25
C LYS A 73 4.66 0.72 -7.66
N GLY A 74 3.60 0.01 -8.04
CA GLY A 74 2.98 0.11 -9.36
C GLY A 74 3.68 -0.64 -10.48
N SER A 75 4.73 -1.42 -10.20
CA SER A 75 5.56 -2.06 -11.23
C SER A 75 5.15 -3.49 -11.58
N CYS A 76 4.48 -4.23 -10.70
CA CYS A 76 4.12 -5.64 -10.95
C CYS A 76 2.76 -5.82 -11.63
N GLY A 77 1.87 -4.83 -11.57
CA GLY A 77 0.54 -4.91 -12.16
C GLY A 77 -0.42 -5.92 -11.51
N GLN A 78 -0.13 -6.43 -10.30
CA GLN A 78 -0.93 -7.50 -9.68
C GLN A 78 -2.13 -7.00 -8.86
N CYS A 79 -2.04 -5.80 -8.27
CA CYS A 79 -3.10 -5.23 -7.45
C CYS A 79 -4.27 -4.67 -8.28
N LYS A 80 -4.72 -5.45 -9.27
CA LYS A 80 -5.80 -5.06 -10.18
C LYS A 80 -7.14 -5.13 -9.48
N CYS A 81 -7.94 -4.09 -9.63
CA CYS A 81 -9.33 -4.03 -9.21
C CYS A 81 -10.12 -3.14 -10.17
N GLN A 82 -11.41 -3.31 -10.26
CA GLN A 82 -12.27 -2.36 -10.98
C GLN A 82 -12.69 -1.27 -9.99
N VAL A 83 -12.49 -0.01 -10.37
CA VAL A 83 -12.93 1.14 -9.57
C VAL A 83 -14.09 1.78 -10.32
N LEU A 84 -15.31 1.46 -9.89
CA LEU A 84 -16.53 1.89 -10.58
C LEU A 84 -16.81 3.37 -10.38
N GLU A 85 -16.56 3.87 -9.16
CA GLU A 85 -16.76 5.27 -8.79
C GLU A 85 -15.65 5.75 -7.85
N GLY A 86 -15.32 7.03 -7.91
CA GLY A 86 -14.38 7.69 -6.99
C GLY A 86 -12.90 7.51 -7.29
N GLY A 87 -12.52 6.73 -8.32
CA GLY A 87 -11.13 6.42 -8.63
C GLY A 87 -10.36 7.46 -9.45
N GLY A 88 -11.06 8.44 -10.01
CA GLY A 88 -10.46 9.37 -10.96
C GLY A 88 -9.99 8.71 -12.27
N GLU A 89 -9.23 9.42 -13.06
CA GLU A 89 -8.71 8.91 -14.34
C GLU A 89 -7.52 7.95 -14.16
N ILE A 90 -7.34 7.06 -15.16
CA ILE A 90 -6.19 6.14 -15.17
C ILE A 90 -4.89 6.90 -15.33
N LEU A 91 -3.90 6.56 -14.52
CA LEU A 91 -2.59 7.21 -14.57
C LEU A 91 -1.72 6.65 -15.69
N PRO A 92 -0.83 7.45 -16.28
CA PRO A 92 0.11 6.98 -17.30
C PRO A 92 0.96 5.78 -16.84
N SER A 93 1.27 5.68 -15.55
CA SER A 93 2.00 4.56 -14.95
C SER A 93 1.21 3.25 -14.92
N GLU A 94 -0.12 3.31 -14.99
CA GLU A 94 -1.02 2.15 -14.96
C GLU A 94 -1.29 1.59 -16.36
N ILE A 95 -1.27 2.45 -17.38
CA ILE A 95 -1.63 2.11 -18.78
C ILE A 95 -0.92 0.84 -19.29
N PRO A 96 0.40 0.64 -19.06
CA PRO A 96 1.11 -0.55 -19.55
C PRO A 96 0.58 -1.88 -19.00
N HIS A 97 -0.14 -1.85 -17.88
CA HIS A 97 -0.64 -3.04 -17.19
C HIS A 97 -2.05 -3.45 -17.64
N PHE A 98 -2.71 -2.66 -18.49
CA PHE A 98 -4.09 -2.87 -18.89
C PHE A 98 -4.28 -2.82 -20.41
N SER A 99 -5.07 -3.76 -20.91
CA SER A 99 -5.58 -3.68 -22.29
C SER A 99 -6.54 -2.50 -22.45
N ARG A 100 -6.77 -2.05 -23.69
CA ARG A 100 -7.74 -0.97 -23.96
C ARG A 100 -9.14 -1.26 -23.40
N LYS A 101 -9.56 -2.52 -23.48
CA LYS A 101 -10.86 -2.95 -22.92
C LYS A 101 -10.88 -2.80 -21.40
N GLN A 102 -9.82 -3.25 -20.71
CA GLN A 102 -9.74 -3.12 -19.26
C GLN A 102 -9.71 -1.65 -18.82
N GLN A 103 -9.06 -0.77 -19.58
CA GLN A 103 -9.07 0.68 -19.30
C GLN A 103 -10.50 1.25 -19.41
N GLN A 104 -11.27 0.83 -20.40
CA GLN A 104 -12.68 1.22 -20.57
C GLN A 104 -13.58 0.63 -19.49
N ASP A 105 -13.25 -0.57 -19.00
CA ASP A 105 -13.96 -1.28 -17.94
C ASP A 105 -13.53 -0.82 -16.53
N HIS A 106 -12.89 0.35 -16.41
CA HIS A 106 -12.45 0.97 -15.14
C HIS A 106 -11.51 0.13 -14.30
N TRP A 107 -10.68 -0.72 -14.92
CA TRP A 107 -9.62 -1.42 -14.20
C TRP A 107 -8.50 -0.48 -13.79
N ARG A 108 -8.08 -0.58 -12.54
CA ARG A 108 -7.04 0.24 -11.93
C ARG A 108 -6.07 -0.60 -11.10
N LEU A 109 -4.91 -0.03 -10.80
CA LEU A 109 -4.01 -0.60 -9.80
C LEU A 109 -4.32 -0.02 -8.42
N GLY A 110 -4.76 -0.85 -7.48
CA GLY A 110 -5.12 -0.40 -6.13
C GLY A 110 -4.00 0.35 -5.40
N CYS A 111 -2.74 0.12 -5.75
CA CYS A 111 -1.61 0.86 -5.19
C CYS A 111 -1.44 2.28 -5.77
N GLN A 112 -2.01 2.58 -6.92
CA GLN A 112 -1.93 3.88 -7.57
C GLN A 112 -3.18 4.73 -7.33
N VAL A 113 -4.31 4.12 -7.00
CA VAL A 113 -5.55 4.81 -6.67
C VAL A 113 -5.50 5.30 -5.23
N LYS A 114 -5.78 6.58 -5.01
CA LYS A 114 -5.93 7.17 -3.68
C LYS A 114 -7.40 7.30 -3.32
N VAL A 115 -7.73 6.91 -2.11
CA VAL A 115 -9.07 7.09 -1.53
C VAL A 115 -9.20 8.54 -1.10
N LYS A 116 -9.95 9.34 -1.89
CA LYS A 116 -10.14 10.77 -1.65
C LYS A 116 -11.56 11.15 -1.26
N GLY A 117 -12.51 10.29 -1.51
CA GLY A 117 -13.94 10.47 -1.29
C GLY A 117 -14.61 9.11 -1.38
N ASP A 118 -15.92 9.10 -1.35
CA ASP A 118 -16.71 7.88 -1.48
C ASP A 118 -16.33 7.14 -2.77
N MET A 119 -16.17 5.84 -2.65
CA MET A 119 -15.64 5.00 -3.73
C MET A 119 -16.38 3.68 -3.79
N SER A 120 -16.64 3.22 -5.02
CA SER A 120 -17.19 1.88 -5.29
C SER A 120 -16.19 1.07 -6.09
N ILE A 121 -15.87 -0.13 -5.59
CA ILE A 121 -14.93 -1.03 -6.21
C ILE A 121 -15.50 -2.43 -6.40
N LYS A 122 -14.97 -3.13 -7.40
CA LYS A 122 -15.22 -4.55 -7.59
C LYS A 122 -13.91 -5.30 -7.58
N ILE A 123 -13.83 -6.32 -6.73
CA ILE A 123 -12.69 -7.23 -6.58
C ILE A 123 -13.18 -8.66 -6.69
N ASP A 124 -12.25 -9.58 -6.95
CA ASP A 124 -12.56 -11.01 -7.01
C ASP A 124 -13.01 -11.51 -5.63
N GLU A 125 -14.08 -12.29 -5.58
CA GLU A 125 -14.63 -12.83 -4.33
C GLU A 125 -13.63 -13.73 -3.59
N SER A 126 -12.74 -14.38 -4.31
CA SER A 126 -11.67 -15.20 -3.73
C SER A 126 -10.75 -14.38 -2.80
N ILE A 127 -10.62 -13.09 -3.06
CA ILE A 127 -9.82 -12.18 -2.24
C ILE A 127 -10.50 -11.85 -0.90
N LEU A 128 -11.83 -11.89 -0.85
CA LEU A 128 -12.60 -11.64 0.38
C LEU A 128 -12.51 -12.82 1.37
N GLY A 129 -12.13 -14.01 0.89
CA GLY A 129 -11.94 -15.21 1.69
C GLY A 129 -10.52 -15.45 2.22
N VAL A 130 -9.60 -14.50 2.02
CA VAL A 130 -8.21 -14.63 2.48
C VAL A 130 -8.17 -14.64 4.01
N LYS A 131 -7.60 -15.70 4.58
CA LYS A 131 -7.35 -15.83 6.02
C LYS A 131 -5.90 -15.46 6.33
N GLU A 132 -5.69 -14.83 7.48
CA GLU A 132 -4.36 -14.61 8.06
C GLU A 132 -4.18 -15.57 9.22
N TRP A 133 -3.05 -16.29 9.27
CA TRP A 133 -2.69 -17.20 10.35
C TRP A 133 -1.38 -16.75 10.99
N GLU A 134 -1.33 -16.80 12.31
CA GLU A 134 -0.08 -16.75 13.05
C GLU A 134 0.56 -18.13 13.02
N CYS A 135 1.67 -18.26 12.31
CA CYS A 135 2.35 -19.53 12.09
C CYS A 135 3.65 -19.60 12.89
N GLU A 136 3.95 -20.76 13.46
CA GLU A 136 5.23 -21.02 14.10
C GLU A 136 6.28 -21.43 13.05
N VAL A 137 7.48 -20.84 13.11
CA VAL A 137 8.58 -21.20 12.21
C VAL A 137 9.23 -22.48 12.72
N ILE A 138 9.09 -23.58 11.96
CA ILE A 138 9.71 -24.88 12.28
C ILE A 138 11.16 -24.92 11.78
N SER A 139 11.39 -24.42 10.58
CA SER A 139 12.71 -24.47 9.94
C SER A 139 12.94 -23.29 9.02
N ASN A 140 14.17 -22.78 9.03
CA ASN A 140 14.67 -21.75 8.13
C ASN A 140 16.13 -22.07 7.79
N LYS A 141 16.36 -22.94 6.81
CA LYS A 141 17.69 -23.45 6.46
C LYS A 141 18.09 -23.03 5.07
N ASN A 142 19.38 -22.74 4.87
CA ASN A 142 19.94 -22.58 3.54
C ASN A 142 20.08 -23.95 2.88
N VAL A 143 19.44 -24.16 1.73
CA VAL A 143 19.52 -25.40 0.95
C VAL A 143 20.43 -25.22 -0.28
N ALA A 144 20.61 -23.99 -0.74
CA ALA A 144 21.57 -23.62 -1.77
C ALA A 144 21.92 -22.13 -1.63
N THR A 145 22.86 -21.63 -2.42
CA THR A 145 23.23 -20.21 -2.47
C THR A 145 21.98 -19.38 -2.81
N PHE A 146 21.61 -18.46 -1.93
CA PHE A 146 20.42 -17.59 -2.02
C PHE A 146 19.06 -18.32 -2.00
N ILE A 147 19.02 -19.63 -1.71
CA ILE A 147 17.77 -20.38 -1.58
C ILE A 147 17.63 -20.90 -0.16
N LYS A 148 16.51 -20.56 0.48
CA LYS A 148 16.15 -21.03 1.83
C LYS A 148 14.94 -21.95 1.77
N GLU A 149 15.02 -23.03 2.53
CA GLU A 149 13.84 -23.81 2.91
C GLU A 149 13.22 -23.17 4.14
N PHE A 150 11.99 -22.71 4.00
CA PHE A 150 11.25 -22.05 5.08
C PHE A 150 9.99 -22.85 5.36
N ILE A 151 9.94 -23.49 6.54
CA ILE A 151 8.82 -24.34 6.96
C ILE A 151 8.12 -23.67 8.13
N VAL A 152 6.81 -23.50 8.00
CA VAL A 152 5.93 -22.96 9.03
C VAL A 152 4.83 -23.94 9.37
N ALA A 153 4.43 -23.99 10.64
CA ALA A 153 3.27 -24.76 11.08
C ALA A 153 2.04 -23.85 11.12
N LEU A 154 0.95 -24.33 10.56
CA LEU A 154 -0.37 -23.73 10.75
C LEU A 154 -0.85 -24.00 12.19
N PRO A 155 -1.72 -23.14 12.76
CA PRO A 155 -2.38 -23.42 14.03
C PRO A 155 -3.11 -24.75 14.01
N LYS A 156 -3.21 -25.40 15.17
CA LYS A 156 -3.86 -26.73 15.30
C LYS A 156 -5.32 -26.68 14.82
N GLY A 157 -5.65 -27.56 13.88
CA GLY A 157 -7.00 -27.70 13.33
C GLY A 157 -7.27 -26.81 12.10
N GLU A 158 -6.33 -25.96 11.71
CA GLU A 158 -6.43 -25.18 10.48
C GLU A 158 -5.86 -25.97 9.29
N HIS A 159 -6.51 -25.84 8.16
CA HIS A 159 -6.07 -26.41 6.89
C HIS A 159 -6.04 -25.30 5.82
N MET A 160 -5.03 -25.32 5.00
CA MET A 160 -4.89 -24.40 3.88
C MET A 160 -5.09 -25.16 2.57
N ASP A 161 -6.24 -24.95 1.96
CA ASP A 161 -6.47 -25.39 0.59
C ASP A 161 -5.70 -24.48 -0.37
N PHE A 162 -4.91 -25.07 -1.24
CA PHE A 162 -4.17 -24.30 -2.25
C PHE A 162 -4.44 -24.84 -3.64
N ILE A 163 -4.44 -23.93 -4.62
CA ILE A 163 -4.53 -24.26 -6.04
C ILE A 163 -3.13 -24.08 -6.63
N PRO A 164 -2.65 -24.98 -7.49
CA PRO A 164 -1.36 -24.80 -8.16
C PRO A 164 -1.23 -23.42 -8.82
N GLY A 165 -0.16 -22.72 -8.51
CA GLY A 165 0.03 -21.33 -8.94
C GLY A 165 -0.40 -20.26 -7.93
N SER A 166 -1.01 -20.67 -6.80
CA SER A 166 -1.27 -19.76 -5.69
C SER A 166 0.02 -19.31 -5.02
N TYR A 167 -0.02 -18.15 -4.38
CA TYR A 167 1.08 -17.64 -3.57
C TYR A 167 0.57 -17.24 -2.20
N ALA A 168 1.46 -17.32 -1.21
CA ALA A 168 1.20 -16.85 0.13
C ALA A 168 1.94 -15.53 0.39
N GLN A 169 1.31 -14.62 1.09
CA GLN A 169 1.94 -13.39 1.56
C GLN A 169 2.42 -13.60 3.00
N ILE A 170 3.70 -13.36 3.25
CA ILE A 170 4.29 -13.45 4.59
C ILE A 170 4.34 -12.05 5.18
N LYS A 171 3.73 -11.88 6.35
CA LYS A 171 3.79 -10.66 7.15
C LYS A 171 4.79 -10.87 8.29
N ILE A 172 5.82 -10.06 8.30
CA ILE A 172 6.84 -10.09 9.35
C ILE A 172 6.57 -8.91 10.29
N PRO A 173 6.42 -9.16 11.62
CA PRO A 173 6.27 -8.07 12.59
C PRO A 173 7.51 -7.17 12.61
N LYS A 174 7.38 -5.98 13.16
CA LYS A 174 8.54 -5.10 13.36
C LYS A 174 9.56 -5.79 14.25
N PHE A 175 10.80 -5.88 13.79
CA PHE A 175 11.92 -6.44 14.55
C PHE A 175 13.11 -5.49 14.46
N SER A 176 14.02 -5.60 15.43
CA SER A 176 15.30 -4.92 15.41
C SER A 176 16.38 -5.97 15.16
N MET A 177 17.26 -5.72 14.22
CA MET A 177 18.37 -6.61 13.87
C MET A 177 19.69 -5.88 14.04
N ASP A 178 20.62 -6.53 14.71
CA ASP A 178 22.00 -6.09 14.84
C ASP A 178 22.86 -6.88 13.85
N TYR A 179 23.36 -6.22 12.81
CA TYR A 179 24.17 -6.86 11.76
C TYR A 179 25.43 -7.53 12.25
N ASP A 180 25.97 -7.10 13.41
CA ASP A 180 27.17 -7.69 13.99
C ASP A 180 26.91 -8.95 14.81
N LYS A 181 25.68 -9.12 15.33
CA LYS A 181 25.28 -10.23 16.20
C LYS A 181 24.38 -11.24 15.52
N ASP A 182 23.48 -10.75 14.66
CA ASP A 182 22.37 -11.55 14.13
C ASP A 182 22.67 -12.11 12.73
N ILE A 183 23.74 -11.65 12.07
CA ILE A 183 24.17 -12.18 10.76
C ILE A 183 25.39 -13.04 10.93
N ASP A 184 25.26 -14.31 10.54
CA ASP A 184 26.38 -15.23 10.43
C ASP A 184 27.34 -14.77 9.31
N LYS A 185 28.56 -14.41 9.69
CA LYS A 185 29.62 -13.94 8.78
C LYS A 185 30.44 -15.08 8.17
N SER A 186 30.04 -16.33 8.39
CA SER A 186 30.70 -17.53 7.86
C SER A 186 30.62 -17.68 6.36
#